data_3ef178cc3bd1ab4bfed449bf77aa413e
#
_entry.id   3ef178cc3bd1ab4bfed449bf77aa413e
#
_cell.length_a   1.000
_cell.length_b   1.000
_cell.length_c   1.000
_cell.angle_alpha   90.00
_cell.angle_beta   90.00
_cell.angle_gamma   90.00
#
_symmetry.space_group_name_H-M   'P 1'
#
loop_
_entity.id
_entity.type
_entity.pdbx_description
1 polymer ?
#
loop_
_entity_poly.entity_id
_entity_poly.type
_entity_poly.pdbx_seq_one_letter_code
_entity_poly.pdbx_strand_id
1 'polypeptide(L)'
;MSLPVSSAYDVVVVGSGPTGSTYVREVFEQCPDARILLLDAGPKLGDPPGGHVKNIADDDLRARAQRAAEGPAPARPGRPGTRLLGTPELPAAAVSTNVGGMGAHWTAACPRPGDSERIACVPDDAMDRHLTRAEELLHVTSHAFDRAPFADVVRQRLSARFDHGRPLARRVAPMPLAVTPRADGTHTWSGTDVILGPAARDSRVEIADSCLCLRVLHDTGAVTGVSVRDVGTGQEATIAASAVVVAADALRTPQVLHASGIRPAALGRYLNDQPQIVHAVRLPDDVVATDDSVTGRTRAEDGGIVPQSGVSWVPFTAAHPFHGQVMQLDASPVALADEDAVRPGSIVGLGWFCAKDITAEDRVTFSDTVTDAFGMPEIAVHYRYTDRDLDSIEGAKKAVAEAGAALGTPLGEAPFLLPAGSSLHYQGTTRMGAVDDGTSVCDTFSRVWNTRGLWVAGNGVI
;
A
#
# COMPACT_ATOMS: atom_id res chain seq x y z
N MET A 1 20.63 2.88 19.93
CA MET A 1 20.79 4.26 19.42
C MET A 1 20.17 4.24 18.04
N SER A 2 19.19 5.10 17.79
CA SER A 2 18.47 5.13 16.51
C SER A 2 18.95 6.25 15.55
N LEU A 3 19.83 7.14 16.01
CA LEU A 3 20.48 8.10 15.12
C LEU A 3 21.51 7.41 14.24
N PRO A 4 21.65 7.85 12.95
CA PRO A 4 22.62 7.30 12.02
C PRO A 4 24.05 7.34 12.55
N VAL A 5 24.85 6.34 12.20
CA VAL A 5 26.26 6.20 12.65
C VAL A 5 27.14 7.29 12.02
N SER A 6 26.83 7.71 10.79
CA SER A 6 27.57 8.76 10.12
C SER A 6 26.78 10.06 10.04
N SER A 7 27.48 11.18 10.03
CA SER A 7 26.90 12.51 9.80
C SER A 7 26.77 12.89 8.31
N ALA A 8 27.21 12.03 7.39
CA ALA A 8 27.20 12.32 5.95
C ALA A 8 27.00 11.05 5.11
N TYR A 9 26.15 11.17 4.08
CA TYR A 9 25.86 10.14 3.07
C TYR A 9 25.75 10.81 1.69
N ASP A 10 25.89 10.02 0.64
CA ASP A 10 25.65 10.53 -0.73
C ASP A 10 24.17 10.68 -1.00
N VAL A 11 23.37 9.70 -0.55
CA VAL A 11 21.90 9.66 -0.70
C VAL A 11 21.23 9.37 0.63
N VAL A 12 20.22 10.16 0.95
CA VAL A 12 19.30 9.88 2.06
C VAL A 12 17.91 9.60 1.51
N VAL A 13 17.32 8.46 1.89
CA VAL A 13 15.96 8.07 1.56
C VAL A 13 15.12 8.10 2.82
N VAL A 14 14.05 8.89 2.81
CA VAL A 14 13.13 9.07 3.94
C VAL A 14 11.88 8.25 3.71
N GLY A 15 11.68 7.22 4.53
CA GLY A 15 10.62 6.23 4.42
C GLY A 15 11.10 4.93 3.80
N SER A 16 11.01 3.84 4.56
CA SER A 16 11.46 2.49 4.17
C SER A 16 10.38 1.61 3.54
N GLY A 17 9.25 2.20 3.16
CA GLY A 17 8.19 1.53 2.40
C GLY A 17 8.68 1.01 1.04
N PRO A 18 7.82 0.32 0.27
CA PRO A 18 8.22 -0.31 -0.99
C PRO A 18 8.94 0.64 -1.95
N THR A 19 8.44 1.86 -2.11
CA THR A 19 9.03 2.84 -3.03
C THR A 19 10.40 3.34 -2.54
N GLY A 20 10.54 3.68 -1.25
CA GLY A 20 11.85 4.10 -0.70
C GLY A 20 12.88 2.98 -0.79
N SER A 21 12.49 1.76 -0.49
CA SER A 21 13.35 0.57 -0.64
C SER A 21 13.74 0.30 -2.09
N THR A 22 12.86 0.60 -3.06
CA THR A 22 13.19 0.53 -4.49
C THR A 22 14.25 1.56 -4.87
N TYR A 23 14.13 2.80 -4.39
CA TYR A 23 15.18 3.81 -4.61
C TYR A 23 16.53 3.38 -4.03
N VAL A 24 16.55 2.85 -2.80
CA VAL A 24 17.78 2.29 -2.21
C VAL A 24 18.37 1.22 -3.10
N ARG A 25 17.55 0.27 -3.57
CA ARG A 25 18.00 -0.85 -4.41
C ARG A 25 18.56 -0.37 -5.74
N GLU A 26 17.88 0.54 -6.43
CA GLU A 26 18.32 1.06 -7.72
C GLU A 26 19.62 1.90 -7.59
N VAL A 27 19.73 2.75 -6.57
CA VAL A 27 20.97 3.49 -6.30
C VAL A 27 22.11 2.56 -5.95
N PHE A 28 21.87 1.54 -5.12
CA PHE A 28 22.85 0.53 -4.74
C PHE A 28 23.44 -0.22 -5.94
N GLU A 29 22.60 -0.58 -6.92
CA GLU A 29 23.01 -1.28 -8.13
C GLU A 29 23.73 -0.39 -9.15
N GLN A 30 23.26 0.86 -9.28
CA GLN A 30 23.75 1.77 -10.33
C GLN A 30 24.91 2.65 -9.88
N CYS A 31 25.09 2.86 -8.57
CA CYS A 31 26.10 3.71 -7.98
C CYS A 31 26.94 2.92 -6.96
N PRO A 32 27.96 2.15 -7.41
CA PRO A 32 28.67 1.18 -6.55
C PRO A 32 29.42 1.80 -5.39
N ASP A 33 29.74 3.09 -5.45
CA ASP A 33 30.49 3.80 -4.41
C ASP A 33 29.59 4.61 -3.47
N ALA A 34 28.28 4.70 -3.76
CA ALA A 34 27.37 5.54 -3.00
C ALA A 34 27.10 4.97 -1.59
N ARG A 35 27.22 5.83 -0.59
CA ARG A 35 26.79 5.57 0.78
C ARG A 35 25.34 6.03 0.94
N ILE A 36 24.46 5.12 1.35
CA ILE A 36 23.02 5.31 1.36
C ILE A 36 22.50 5.21 2.78
N LEU A 37 21.70 6.17 3.20
CA LEU A 37 20.95 6.11 4.45
C LEU A 37 19.46 5.95 4.14
N LEU A 38 18.85 4.90 4.69
CA LEU A 38 17.40 4.69 4.69
C LEU A 38 16.85 4.99 6.08
N LEU A 39 16.00 6.00 6.18
CA LEU A 39 15.37 6.44 7.43
C LEU A 39 13.94 5.94 7.54
N ASP A 40 13.55 5.48 8.74
CA ASP A 40 12.15 5.26 9.07
C ASP A 40 11.83 5.78 10.48
N ALA A 41 10.67 6.43 10.62
CA ALA A 41 10.21 6.96 11.91
C ALA A 41 9.74 5.85 12.87
N GLY A 42 9.45 4.67 12.36
CA GLY A 42 8.99 3.54 13.15
C GLY A 42 10.04 2.47 13.41
N PRO A 43 9.74 1.54 14.32
CA PRO A 43 10.64 0.46 14.69
C PRO A 43 10.67 -0.67 13.65
N LYS A 44 11.66 -1.53 13.75
CA LYS A 44 11.69 -2.84 13.10
C LYS A 44 10.65 -3.75 13.74
N LEU A 45 9.85 -4.45 12.91
CA LEU A 45 8.82 -5.39 13.37
C LEU A 45 9.34 -6.82 13.53
N GLY A 46 10.44 -7.14 12.86
CA GLY A 46 11.03 -8.48 12.84
C GLY A 46 12.42 -8.48 12.20
N ASP A 47 12.94 -9.67 11.97
CA ASP A 47 14.19 -9.93 11.25
C ASP A 47 13.88 -10.88 10.06
N PRO A 48 14.22 -10.50 8.82
CA PRO A 48 14.94 -9.29 8.42
C PRO A 48 14.11 -8.00 8.55
N PRO A 49 14.78 -6.82 8.73
CA PRO A 49 14.09 -5.54 8.75
C PRO A 49 13.27 -5.30 7.48
N GLY A 50 12.02 -4.89 7.63
CA GLY A 50 11.10 -4.71 6.50
C GLY A 50 10.48 -6.00 5.97
N GLY A 51 10.76 -7.14 6.60
CA GLY A 51 10.12 -8.42 6.28
C GLY A 51 8.62 -8.38 6.52
N HIS A 52 7.87 -9.10 5.67
CA HIS A 52 6.42 -9.16 5.79
C HIS A 52 6.00 -9.94 7.04
N VAL A 53 5.06 -9.40 7.83
CA VAL A 53 4.64 -10.00 9.11
C VAL A 53 4.08 -11.43 8.97
N LYS A 54 3.48 -11.77 7.83
CA LYS A 54 3.02 -13.15 7.55
C LYS A 54 4.16 -14.17 7.43
N ASN A 55 5.41 -13.73 7.25
CA ASN A 55 6.58 -14.61 7.21
C ASN A 55 7.13 -14.96 8.61
N ILE A 56 6.64 -14.31 9.65
CA ILE A 56 7.05 -14.59 11.04
C ILE A 56 6.46 -15.93 11.45
N ALA A 57 7.34 -16.90 11.76
CA ALA A 57 6.93 -18.28 12.07
C ALA A 57 6.27 -18.41 13.46
N ASP A 58 6.76 -17.64 14.45
CA ASP A 58 6.18 -17.62 15.80
C ASP A 58 4.85 -16.88 15.80
N ASP A 59 3.77 -17.55 16.20
CA ASP A 59 2.40 -17.05 16.14
C ASP A 59 2.20 -15.83 17.06
N ASP A 60 2.78 -15.83 18.26
CA ASP A 60 2.67 -14.74 19.21
C ASP A 60 3.44 -13.50 18.74
N LEU A 61 4.64 -13.72 18.21
CA LEU A 61 5.44 -12.65 17.63
C LEU A 61 4.78 -12.07 16.39
N ARG A 62 4.24 -12.93 15.51
CA ARG A 62 3.48 -12.52 14.33
C ARG A 62 2.25 -11.70 14.71
N ALA A 63 1.46 -12.17 15.67
CA ALA A 63 0.29 -11.44 16.15
C ALA A 63 0.66 -10.09 16.78
N ARG A 64 1.77 -10.00 17.51
CA ARG A 64 2.28 -8.70 18.04
C ARG A 64 2.73 -7.78 16.92
N ALA A 65 3.51 -8.27 15.95
CA ALA A 65 3.97 -7.51 14.80
C ALA A 65 2.80 -7.02 13.95
N GLN A 66 1.81 -7.88 13.71
CA GLN A 66 0.59 -7.55 12.99
C GLN A 66 -0.18 -6.42 13.69
N ARG A 67 -0.45 -6.55 14.99
CA ARG A 67 -1.11 -5.48 15.78
C ARG A 67 -0.32 -4.18 15.81
N ALA A 68 1.00 -4.24 15.68
CA ALA A 68 1.84 -3.03 15.61
C ALA A 68 1.79 -2.37 14.23
N ALA A 69 1.63 -3.16 13.16
CA ALA A 69 1.59 -2.72 11.77
C ALA A 69 0.17 -2.35 11.29
N GLU A 70 -0.84 -3.03 11.82
CA GLU A 70 -2.23 -2.81 11.41
C GLU A 70 -2.70 -1.39 11.70
N GLY A 71 -3.22 -0.77 10.66
CA GLY A 71 -4.28 0.19 10.76
C GLY A 71 -5.60 -0.53 10.45
N PRO A 72 -6.69 0.08 10.59
CA PRO A 72 -7.08 1.13 11.48
C PRO A 72 -7.81 0.60 12.70
N ALA A 73 -7.11 -0.01 13.64
CA ALA A 73 -7.66 0.00 14.97
C ALA A 73 -7.63 1.47 15.41
N PRO A 74 -8.69 2.01 16.02
CA PRO A 74 -8.70 3.38 16.48
C PRO A 74 -7.42 3.62 17.26
N ALA A 75 -6.67 4.65 16.85
CA ALA A 75 -5.36 4.95 17.42
C ALA A 75 -5.50 5.08 18.93
N ARG A 76 -4.97 4.12 19.67
CA ARG A 76 -4.84 4.26 21.11
C ARG A 76 -3.66 5.21 21.34
N PRO A 77 -3.84 6.30 22.11
CA PRO A 77 -2.75 7.20 22.43
C PRO A 77 -1.54 6.43 22.97
N GLY A 78 -0.35 6.70 22.42
CA GLY A 78 0.92 6.15 22.92
C GLY A 78 1.38 4.82 22.32
N ARG A 79 0.76 4.27 21.26
CA ARG A 79 1.29 3.09 20.56
C ARG A 79 2.07 3.49 19.30
N PRO A 80 3.32 3.01 19.12
CA PRO A 80 3.95 3.00 17.80
C PRO A 80 3.15 2.10 16.87
N GLY A 81 3.12 2.42 15.58
CA GLY A 81 2.40 1.68 14.57
C GLY A 81 1.49 2.57 13.74
N THR A 82 0.45 2.00 13.18
CA THR A 82 -0.48 2.73 12.33
C THR A 82 -1.27 3.76 13.13
N ARG A 83 -1.24 5.00 12.66
CA ARG A 83 -1.96 6.11 13.25
C ARG A 83 -3.12 6.52 12.36
N LEU A 84 -4.34 6.49 12.88
CA LEU A 84 -5.47 7.17 12.25
C LEU A 84 -5.22 8.66 12.27
N LEU A 85 -5.28 9.29 11.11
CA LEU A 85 -5.25 10.75 10.99
C LEU A 85 -6.65 11.35 11.22
N GLY A 86 -7.68 10.50 11.23
CA GLY A 86 -9.04 10.71 11.74
C GLY A 86 -9.62 12.09 11.54
N THR A 87 -9.70 12.57 10.29
CA THR A 87 -10.53 13.74 9.98
C THR A 87 -11.94 13.29 9.63
N PRO A 88 -12.96 14.14 9.81
CA PRO A 88 -14.34 13.79 9.47
C PRO A 88 -14.51 13.36 8.00
N GLU A 89 -13.72 13.94 7.09
CA GLU A 89 -13.81 13.69 5.65
C GLU A 89 -13.11 12.41 5.20
N LEU A 90 -12.09 11.97 5.96
CA LEU A 90 -11.33 10.75 5.68
C LEU A 90 -11.15 9.92 6.98
N PRO A 91 -12.26 9.40 7.55
CA PRO A 91 -12.27 8.85 8.90
C PRO A 91 -11.40 7.59 9.08
N ALA A 92 -11.16 6.84 8.01
CA ALA A 92 -10.33 5.65 8.03
C ALA A 92 -8.88 5.91 7.57
N ALA A 93 -8.49 7.17 7.39
CA ALA A 93 -7.12 7.49 6.97
C ALA A 93 -6.09 7.01 8.01
N ALA A 94 -5.11 6.28 7.53
CA ALA A 94 -4.06 5.70 8.35
C ALA A 94 -2.71 5.70 7.64
N VAL A 95 -1.63 5.67 8.41
CA VAL A 95 -0.25 5.56 7.93
C VAL A 95 0.47 4.49 8.72
N SER A 96 1.31 3.71 8.06
CA SER A 96 2.19 2.74 8.73
C SER A 96 3.47 3.43 9.19
N THR A 97 3.78 3.28 10.48
CA THR A 97 4.99 3.85 11.08
C THR A 97 5.85 2.71 11.62
N ASN A 98 6.50 2.00 10.69
CA ASN A 98 7.40 0.87 10.94
C ASN A 98 8.35 0.69 9.77
N VAL A 99 9.50 0.08 10.00
CA VAL A 99 10.40 -0.30 8.90
C VAL A 99 9.69 -1.25 7.96
N GLY A 100 9.68 -0.88 6.68
CA GLY A 100 8.92 -1.55 5.62
C GLY A 100 7.60 -0.86 5.27
N GLY A 101 7.13 0.09 6.10
CA GLY A 101 5.86 0.79 5.87
C GLY A 101 4.71 -0.19 5.61
N MET A 102 3.81 0.16 4.70
CA MET A 102 2.71 -0.74 4.28
C MET A 102 3.20 -2.05 3.67
N GLY A 103 4.40 -2.09 3.07
CA GLY A 103 4.99 -3.30 2.51
C GLY A 103 5.23 -4.42 3.53
N ALA A 104 5.27 -4.11 4.83
CA ALA A 104 5.40 -5.11 5.88
C ALA A 104 4.11 -5.88 6.18
N HIS A 105 2.93 -5.41 5.71
CA HIS A 105 1.63 -6.02 6.05
C HIS A 105 0.55 -5.90 4.97
N TRP A 106 0.90 -5.54 3.75
CA TRP A 106 -0.02 -5.40 2.64
C TRP A 106 -0.57 -6.74 2.13
N THR A 107 -1.54 -6.69 1.21
CA THR A 107 -2.14 -7.90 0.62
C THR A 107 -1.38 -8.41 -0.62
N ALA A 108 -0.30 -7.75 -0.99
CA ALA A 108 0.63 -8.12 -2.06
C ALA A 108 0.01 -8.18 -3.48
N ALA A 109 -1.16 -7.59 -3.71
CA ALA A 109 -1.78 -7.56 -5.03
C ALA A 109 -1.06 -6.57 -5.96
N CYS A 110 -0.61 -7.04 -7.13
CA CYS A 110 0.20 -6.30 -8.09
C CYS A 110 -0.34 -6.42 -9.52
N PRO A 111 -1.62 -6.18 -9.80
CA PRO A 111 -2.12 -6.21 -11.17
C PRO A 111 -1.57 -5.03 -11.96
N ARG A 112 -1.20 -5.27 -13.24
CA ARG A 112 -0.75 -4.19 -14.11
C ARG A 112 -1.91 -3.27 -14.48
N PRO A 113 -1.71 -1.94 -14.41
CA PRO A 113 -2.69 -0.98 -14.91
C PRO A 113 -2.87 -1.12 -16.42
N GLY A 114 -4.06 -0.84 -16.90
CA GLY A 114 -4.36 -0.85 -18.32
C GLY A 114 -5.26 0.29 -18.74
N ASP A 115 -5.25 0.60 -20.03
CA ASP A 115 -6.06 1.67 -20.61
C ASP A 115 -5.94 3.00 -19.81
N SER A 116 -7.05 3.51 -19.30
CA SER A 116 -7.12 4.75 -18.55
C SER A 116 -6.50 4.71 -17.12
N GLU A 117 -6.06 3.54 -16.67
CA GLU A 117 -5.34 3.42 -15.38
C GLU A 117 -3.84 3.77 -15.52
N ARG A 118 -3.33 3.91 -16.75
CA ARG A 118 -1.92 4.24 -16.99
C ARG A 118 -1.66 5.74 -16.76
N ILE A 119 -0.45 6.06 -16.30
CA ILE A 119 -0.05 7.44 -16.03
C ILE A 119 0.18 8.17 -17.37
N ALA A 120 -0.68 9.13 -17.68
CA ALA A 120 -0.73 9.77 -19.01
C ALA A 120 0.56 10.50 -19.42
N CYS A 121 1.36 11.00 -18.47
CA CYS A 121 2.61 11.71 -18.76
C CYS A 121 3.85 10.79 -18.82
N VAL A 122 3.68 9.47 -18.63
CA VAL A 122 4.75 8.48 -18.77
C VAL A 122 4.54 7.70 -20.06
N PRO A 123 5.51 7.64 -20.99
CA PRO A 123 5.40 6.84 -22.21
C PRO A 123 5.12 5.36 -21.89
N ASP A 124 4.26 4.71 -22.68
CA ASP A 124 3.82 3.35 -22.44
C ASP A 124 4.97 2.33 -22.37
N ASP A 125 5.94 2.44 -23.26
CA ASP A 125 7.11 1.56 -23.29
C ASP A 125 8.01 1.75 -22.04
N ALA A 126 8.13 2.98 -21.55
CA ALA A 126 8.84 3.27 -20.31
C ALA A 126 8.09 2.68 -19.12
N MET A 127 6.77 2.87 -19.08
CA MET A 127 5.94 2.31 -18.02
C MET A 127 6.02 0.77 -17.98
N ASP A 128 5.96 0.10 -19.13
CA ASP A 128 6.06 -1.36 -19.21
C ASP A 128 7.42 -1.88 -18.73
N ARG A 129 8.53 -1.18 -19.07
CA ARG A 129 9.86 -1.53 -18.54
C ARG A 129 9.93 -1.40 -17.03
N HIS A 130 9.40 -0.30 -16.47
CA HIS A 130 9.42 -0.07 -15.03
C HIS A 130 8.48 -1.01 -14.26
N LEU A 131 7.32 -1.34 -14.80
CA LEU A 131 6.42 -2.34 -14.23
C LEU A 131 7.08 -3.72 -14.20
N THR A 132 7.75 -4.12 -15.29
CA THR A 132 8.51 -5.39 -15.32
C THR A 132 9.60 -5.40 -14.25
N ARG A 133 10.35 -4.31 -14.11
CA ARG A 133 11.38 -4.20 -13.06
C ARG A 133 10.77 -4.27 -11.66
N ALA A 134 9.65 -3.61 -11.42
CA ALA A 134 8.94 -3.68 -10.13
C ALA A 134 8.45 -5.10 -9.81
N GLU A 135 7.91 -5.82 -10.81
CA GLU A 135 7.51 -7.23 -10.65
C GLU A 135 8.70 -8.14 -10.30
N GLU A 136 9.87 -7.91 -10.93
CA GLU A 136 11.11 -8.63 -10.60
C GLU A 136 11.53 -8.37 -9.15
N LEU A 137 11.59 -7.10 -8.73
CA LEU A 137 11.99 -6.73 -7.37
C LEU A 137 11.04 -7.27 -6.29
N LEU A 138 9.76 -7.37 -6.61
CA LEU A 138 8.72 -7.85 -5.71
C LEU A 138 8.48 -9.37 -5.81
N HIS A 139 9.13 -10.06 -6.75
CA HIS A 139 8.88 -11.47 -7.07
C HIS A 139 7.41 -11.74 -7.38
N VAL A 140 6.78 -10.91 -8.22
CA VAL A 140 5.37 -11.04 -8.57
C VAL A 140 5.11 -12.29 -9.39
N THR A 141 4.07 -13.04 -9.03
CA THR A 141 3.60 -14.20 -9.79
C THR A 141 2.09 -14.34 -9.75
N SER A 142 1.49 -14.89 -10.79
CA SER A 142 0.09 -15.32 -10.81
C SER A 142 -0.12 -16.76 -10.29
N HIS A 143 0.96 -17.43 -9.90
CA HIS A 143 0.98 -18.85 -9.50
C HIS A 143 1.06 -19.06 -7.99
N ALA A 144 0.94 -17.99 -7.19
CA ALA A 144 1.07 -18.07 -5.73
C ALA A 144 0.11 -19.10 -5.10
N PHE A 145 -1.10 -19.20 -5.65
CA PHE A 145 -2.18 -20.04 -5.12
C PHE A 145 -2.74 -21.02 -6.15
N ASP A 146 -1.89 -21.62 -7.00
CA ASP A 146 -2.32 -22.59 -8.02
C ASP A 146 -3.00 -23.84 -7.43
N ARG A 147 -2.73 -24.14 -6.17
CA ARG A 147 -3.31 -25.28 -5.44
C ARG A 147 -4.43 -24.88 -4.49
N ALA A 148 -4.93 -23.64 -4.61
CA ALA A 148 -6.01 -23.16 -3.75
C ALA A 148 -7.29 -23.99 -3.93
N PRO A 149 -7.90 -24.49 -2.87
CA PRO A 149 -9.18 -25.17 -2.96
C PRO A 149 -10.22 -24.26 -3.64
N PHE A 150 -11.06 -24.84 -4.52
CA PHE A 150 -12.16 -24.15 -5.21
C PHE A 150 -11.77 -22.97 -6.11
N ALA A 151 -10.48 -22.62 -6.27
CA ALA A 151 -10.05 -21.45 -7.04
C ALA A 151 -10.52 -21.51 -8.51
N ASP A 152 -10.50 -22.71 -9.13
CA ASP A 152 -10.97 -22.88 -10.50
C ASP A 152 -12.49 -22.68 -10.62
N VAL A 153 -13.26 -23.18 -9.66
CA VAL A 153 -14.71 -22.97 -9.63
C VAL A 153 -15.05 -21.50 -9.45
N VAL A 154 -14.35 -20.83 -8.53
CA VAL A 154 -14.52 -19.38 -8.29
C VAL A 154 -14.24 -18.61 -9.59
N ARG A 155 -13.10 -18.86 -10.24
CA ARG A 155 -12.74 -18.19 -11.51
C ARG A 155 -13.72 -18.54 -12.62
N GLN A 156 -14.14 -19.79 -12.76
CA GLN A 156 -15.10 -20.21 -13.79
C GLN A 156 -16.44 -19.46 -13.64
N ARG A 157 -16.97 -19.36 -12.42
CA ARG A 157 -18.23 -18.66 -12.15
C ARG A 157 -18.12 -17.16 -12.40
N LEU A 158 -17.02 -16.53 -11.97
CA LEU A 158 -16.73 -15.12 -12.27
C LEU A 158 -16.55 -14.87 -13.77
N SER A 159 -15.82 -15.76 -14.46
CA SER A 159 -15.59 -15.69 -15.92
C SER A 159 -16.89 -15.78 -16.70
N ALA A 160 -17.78 -16.72 -16.33
CA ALA A 160 -19.11 -16.83 -16.93
C ALA A 160 -19.94 -15.54 -16.78
N ARG A 161 -19.76 -14.80 -15.68
CA ARG A 161 -20.47 -13.55 -15.41
C ARG A 161 -19.83 -12.33 -16.09
N PHE A 162 -18.49 -12.22 -16.10
CA PHE A 162 -17.81 -10.99 -16.46
C PHE A 162 -17.02 -11.03 -17.78
N ASP A 163 -16.65 -12.18 -18.34
CA ASP A 163 -15.72 -12.23 -19.47
C ASP A 163 -16.36 -12.01 -20.83
N HIS A 164 -17.69 -11.95 -20.91
CA HIS A 164 -18.35 -11.69 -22.18
C HIS A 164 -17.95 -10.31 -22.74
N GLY A 165 -17.39 -10.31 -23.96
CA GLY A 165 -16.94 -9.09 -24.61
C GLY A 165 -15.62 -8.49 -24.11
N ARG A 166 -14.96 -9.11 -23.11
CA ARG A 166 -13.66 -8.64 -22.61
C ARG A 166 -12.49 -9.07 -23.50
N PRO A 167 -11.50 -8.20 -23.73
CA PRO A 167 -10.22 -8.62 -24.31
C PRO A 167 -9.56 -9.72 -23.46
N LEU A 168 -8.80 -10.62 -24.08
CA LEU A 168 -8.17 -11.75 -23.38
C LEU A 168 -7.36 -11.32 -22.16
N ALA A 169 -6.58 -10.24 -22.26
CA ALA A 169 -5.76 -9.71 -21.17
C ALA A 169 -6.56 -9.07 -20.04
N ARG A 170 -7.87 -8.91 -20.18
CA ARG A 170 -8.79 -8.31 -19.21
C ARG A 170 -9.89 -9.27 -18.74
N ARG A 171 -9.69 -10.56 -18.96
CA ARG A 171 -10.57 -11.61 -18.43
C ARG A 171 -10.20 -11.93 -16.99
N VAL A 172 -11.15 -12.55 -16.30
CA VAL A 172 -10.94 -13.08 -14.94
C VAL A 172 -9.73 -14.00 -14.92
N ALA A 173 -8.84 -13.76 -13.97
CA ALA A 173 -7.55 -14.46 -13.86
C ALA A 173 -7.14 -14.64 -12.39
N PRO A 174 -6.13 -15.47 -12.10
CA PRO A 174 -5.43 -15.40 -10.82
C PRO A 174 -4.87 -13.99 -10.62
N MET A 175 -4.95 -13.46 -9.39
CA MET A 175 -4.36 -12.17 -9.07
C MET A 175 -2.83 -12.26 -9.16
N PRO A 176 -2.14 -11.38 -9.89
CA PRO A 176 -0.70 -11.23 -9.75
C PRO A 176 -0.35 -10.77 -8.34
N LEU A 177 0.46 -11.56 -7.63
CA LEU A 177 0.79 -11.33 -6.23
C LEU A 177 2.30 -11.32 -6.01
N ALA A 178 2.76 -10.43 -5.15
CA ALA A 178 4.12 -10.42 -4.63
C ALA A 178 4.28 -11.50 -3.53
N VAL A 179 4.03 -12.77 -3.90
CA VAL A 179 4.02 -13.93 -3.01
C VAL A 179 4.66 -15.11 -3.73
N THR A 180 5.73 -15.66 -3.16
CA THR A 180 6.44 -16.81 -3.73
C THR A 180 5.98 -18.10 -3.05
N PRO A 181 5.39 -19.08 -3.78
CA PRO A 181 5.08 -20.38 -3.24
C PRO A 181 6.36 -21.17 -2.95
N ARG A 182 6.38 -21.90 -1.83
CA ARG A 182 7.48 -22.78 -1.43
C ARG A 182 7.14 -24.25 -1.72
N ALA A 183 8.20 -25.07 -1.80
CA ALA A 183 8.05 -26.51 -2.07
C ALA A 183 7.27 -27.25 -0.97
N ASP A 184 7.31 -26.76 0.27
CA ASP A 184 6.60 -27.31 1.42
C ASP A 184 5.11 -26.90 1.50
N GLY A 185 4.63 -26.14 0.50
CA GLY A 185 3.25 -25.64 0.45
C GLY A 185 3.03 -24.33 1.21
N THR A 186 4.04 -23.79 1.88
CA THR A 186 3.98 -22.47 2.51
C THR A 186 4.27 -21.36 1.49
N HIS A 187 4.13 -20.11 1.90
CA HIS A 187 4.32 -18.94 1.07
C HIS A 187 5.30 -17.97 1.71
N THR A 188 6.12 -17.32 0.87
CA THR A 188 6.89 -16.13 1.27
C THR A 188 6.20 -14.89 0.71
N TRP A 189 5.76 -14.01 1.56
CA TRP A 189 5.19 -12.72 1.21
C TRP A 189 6.31 -11.69 1.06
N SER A 190 6.33 -10.96 -0.05
CA SER A 190 7.35 -9.95 -0.28
C SER A 190 7.10 -8.72 0.58
N GLY A 191 7.99 -8.51 1.55
CA GLY A 191 8.16 -7.25 2.25
C GLY A 191 9.20 -6.39 1.56
N THR A 192 9.61 -5.30 2.19
CA THR A 192 10.67 -4.44 1.65
C THR A 192 12.06 -5.05 1.78
N ASP A 193 12.24 -6.04 2.64
CA ASP A 193 13.43 -6.90 2.69
C ASP A 193 13.72 -7.58 1.35
N VAL A 194 12.68 -8.06 0.65
CA VAL A 194 12.79 -8.67 -0.68
C VAL A 194 13.23 -7.62 -1.71
N ILE A 195 12.63 -6.44 -1.68
CA ILE A 195 12.99 -5.32 -2.57
C ILE A 195 14.45 -4.91 -2.35
N LEU A 196 14.84 -4.68 -1.11
CA LEU A 196 16.22 -4.32 -0.74
C LEU A 196 17.21 -5.41 -1.15
N GLY A 197 16.85 -6.67 -1.01
CA GLY A 197 17.69 -7.81 -1.39
C GLY A 197 19.12 -7.70 -0.83
N PRO A 198 20.17 -7.74 -1.68
CA PRO A 198 21.56 -7.64 -1.21
C PRO A 198 21.89 -6.31 -0.54
N ALA A 199 21.21 -5.21 -0.90
CA ALA A 199 21.45 -3.89 -0.32
C ALA A 199 21.20 -3.86 1.19
N ALA A 200 20.25 -4.67 1.71
CA ALA A 200 19.93 -4.71 3.14
C ALA A 200 21.07 -5.18 4.04
N ARG A 201 22.12 -5.82 3.47
CA ARG A 201 23.25 -6.39 4.21
C ARG A 201 24.61 -5.79 3.80
N ASP A 202 24.61 -4.86 2.87
CA ASP A 202 25.85 -4.21 2.41
C ASP A 202 26.19 -3.04 3.34
N SER A 203 27.48 -2.90 3.65
CA SER A 203 28.01 -1.85 4.55
C SER A 203 27.83 -0.43 4.02
N ARG A 204 27.52 -0.26 2.73
CA ARG A 204 27.21 1.05 2.12
C ARG A 204 25.78 1.53 2.42
N VAL A 205 24.89 0.62 2.90
CA VAL A 205 23.51 0.93 3.19
C VAL A 205 23.27 0.84 4.69
N GLU A 206 22.88 1.95 5.29
CA GLU A 206 22.45 1.99 6.68
C GLU A 206 20.93 2.15 6.76
N ILE A 207 20.27 1.32 7.60
CA ILE A 207 18.83 1.39 7.88
C ILE A 207 18.66 1.87 9.32
N ALA A 208 18.30 3.15 9.49
CA ALA A 208 18.04 3.76 10.76
C ALA A 208 16.53 3.77 11.04
N ASP A 209 16.11 2.91 11.96
CA ASP A 209 14.74 2.82 12.46
C ASP A 209 14.51 3.79 13.62
N SER A 210 13.23 4.07 13.94
CA SER A 210 12.84 5.01 15.00
C SER A 210 13.51 6.38 14.84
N CYS A 211 13.81 6.76 13.61
CA CYS A 211 14.50 7.99 13.24
C CYS A 211 13.62 8.84 12.31
N LEU A 212 13.00 9.86 12.88
CA LEU A 212 12.07 10.75 12.19
C LEU A 212 12.83 11.81 11.40
N CYS A 213 12.58 11.93 10.11
CA CYS A 213 13.01 13.09 9.32
C CYS A 213 12.08 14.28 9.63
N LEU A 214 12.64 15.35 10.19
CA LEU A 214 11.91 16.57 10.51
C LEU A 214 11.76 17.49 9.31
N ARG A 215 12.82 17.60 8.50
CA ARG A 215 12.86 18.44 7.31
C ARG A 215 14.05 18.10 6.41
N VAL A 216 13.91 18.41 5.16
CA VAL A 216 15.02 18.49 4.19
C VAL A 216 15.70 19.85 4.38
N LEU A 217 17.02 19.85 4.45
CA LEU A 217 17.85 21.05 4.52
C LEU A 217 18.30 21.42 3.11
N HIS A 218 18.16 22.69 2.76
CA HIS A 218 18.58 23.20 1.44
C HIS A 218 19.10 24.62 1.55
N ASP A 219 19.97 24.98 0.63
CA ASP A 219 20.49 26.34 0.47
C ASP A 219 20.43 26.71 -1.02
N THR A 220 19.94 27.92 -1.31
CA THR A 220 19.83 28.47 -2.68
C THR A 220 19.23 27.48 -3.71
N GLY A 221 18.20 26.71 -3.28
CA GLY A 221 17.53 25.73 -4.13
C GLY A 221 18.30 24.42 -4.35
N ALA A 222 19.32 24.13 -3.55
CA ALA A 222 20.04 22.86 -3.56
C ALA A 222 19.96 22.18 -2.19
N VAL A 223 19.70 20.89 -2.18
CA VAL A 223 19.71 20.08 -0.95
C VAL A 223 21.12 20.05 -0.34
N THR A 224 21.17 20.15 0.99
CA THR A 224 22.40 20.03 1.79
C THR A 224 22.33 18.88 2.79
N GLY A 225 21.15 18.29 3.01
CA GLY A 225 20.94 17.17 3.92
C GLY A 225 19.54 17.09 4.51
N VAL A 226 19.44 16.48 5.68
CA VAL A 226 18.19 16.36 6.45
C VAL A 226 18.43 16.64 7.92
N SER A 227 17.40 17.16 8.60
CA SER A 227 17.33 17.21 10.05
C SER A 227 16.50 16.03 10.54
N VAL A 228 17.00 15.27 11.49
CA VAL A 228 16.38 14.04 12.01
C VAL A 228 16.26 14.09 13.53
N ARG A 229 15.32 13.28 14.07
CA ARG A 229 15.12 13.09 15.50
C ARG A 229 15.00 11.60 15.82
N ASP A 230 15.72 11.15 16.80
CA ASP A 230 15.48 9.88 17.49
C ASP A 230 14.14 9.95 18.22
N VAL A 231 13.18 9.09 17.81
CA VAL A 231 11.80 9.11 18.35
C VAL A 231 11.76 8.70 19.80
N GLY A 232 12.69 7.85 20.25
CA GLY A 232 12.73 7.34 21.62
C GLY A 232 13.36 8.31 22.62
N THR A 233 14.46 8.98 22.22
CA THR A 233 15.23 9.88 23.09
C THR A 233 14.91 11.36 22.90
N GLY A 234 14.32 11.72 21.73
CA GLY A 234 14.09 13.10 21.33
C GLY A 234 15.36 13.83 20.85
N GLN A 235 16.51 13.16 20.79
CA GLN A 235 17.76 13.77 20.33
C GLN A 235 17.68 14.09 18.83
N GLU A 236 18.11 15.30 18.47
CA GLU A 236 18.16 15.76 17.08
C GLU A 236 19.58 15.73 16.52
N ALA A 237 19.67 15.49 15.20
CA ALA A 237 20.94 15.54 14.48
C ALA A 237 20.73 16.10 13.06
N THR A 238 21.81 16.58 12.47
CA THR A 238 21.87 16.96 11.06
C THR A 238 22.71 15.95 10.30
N ILE A 239 22.16 15.44 9.19
CA ILE A 239 22.83 14.50 8.30
C ILE A 239 23.06 15.20 6.97
N ALA A 240 24.31 15.36 6.58
CA ALA A 240 24.65 15.95 5.29
C ALA A 240 24.37 14.97 4.14
N ALA A 241 23.80 15.47 3.06
CA ALA A 241 23.58 14.71 1.83
C ALA A 241 23.42 15.65 0.63
N SER A 242 23.87 15.21 -0.54
CA SER A 242 23.67 15.94 -1.80
C SER A 242 22.43 15.48 -2.57
N ALA A 243 21.85 14.33 -2.20
CA ALA A 243 20.64 13.78 -2.76
C ALA A 243 19.71 13.28 -1.65
N VAL A 244 18.44 13.69 -1.71
CA VAL A 244 17.40 13.28 -0.77
C VAL A 244 16.16 12.80 -1.54
N VAL A 245 15.65 11.64 -1.18
CA VAL A 245 14.38 11.11 -1.69
C VAL A 245 13.39 11.07 -0.52
N VAL A 246 12.24 11.73 -0.65
CA VAL A 246 11.19 11.68 0.36
C VAL A 246 10.09 10.73 -0.12
N ALA A 247 10.00 9.58 0.53
CA ALA A 247 9.09 8.45 0.24
C ALA A 247 8.27 8.05 1.47
N ALA A 248 7.80 9.04 2.23
CA ALA A 248 7.14 8.89 3.53
C ALA A 248 5.60 8.78 3.41
N ASP A 249 5.09 8.12 2.38
CA ASP A 249 3.70 7.99 1.91
C ASP A 249 3.07 9.30 1.37
N ALA A 250 1.84 9.19 0.83
CA ALA A 250 1.15 10.33 0.21
C ALA A 250 0.65 11.39 1.22
N LEU A 251 0.61 11.10 2.52
CA LEU A 251 0.16 12.05 3.54
C LEU A 251 1.36 12.71 4.24
N ARG A 252 2.44 11.96 4.47
CA ARG A 252 3.62 12.42 5.19
C ARG A 252 4.67 13.06 4.27
N THR A 253 4.81 12.61 3.03
CA THR A 253 5.75 13.23 2.08
C THR A 253 5.49 14.73 1.92
N PRO A 254 4.25 15.21 1.63
CA PRO A 254 4.00 16.64 1.55
C PRO A 254 4.15 17.36 2.91
N GLN A 255 3.93 16.67 4.04
CA GLN A 255 4.19 17.25 5.37
C GLN A 255 5.68 17.55 5.58
N VAL A 256 6.56 16.64 5.18
CA VAL A 256 8.03 16.85 5.26
C VAL A 256 8.44 18.02 4.35
N LEU A 257 7.92 18.10 3.12
CA LEU A 257 8.19 19.22 2.21
C LEU A 257 7.72 20.55 2.80
N HIS A 258 6.50 20.60 3.35
CA HIS A 258 5.95 21.78 4.00
C HIS A 258 6.82 22.24 5.19
N ALA A 259 7.23 21.31 6.06
CA ALA A 259 8.14 21.57 7.18
C ALA A 259 9.52 22.06 6.73
N SER A 260 9.93 21.71 5.51
CA SER A 260 11.19 22.13 4.88
C SER A 260 11.12 23.52 4.23
N GLY A 261 9.92 24.16 4.22
CA GLY A 261 9.73 25.42 3.49
C GLY A 261 9.57 25.25 1.97
N ILE A 262 9.49 24.02 1.47
CA ILE A 262 9.32 23.68 0.04
C ILE A 262 7.82 23.55 -0.21
N ARG A 263 7.21 24.61 -0.76
CA ARG A 263 5.75 24.75 -0.80
C ARG A 263 5.24 25.15 -2.20
N PRO A 264 5.46 24.32 -3.24
CA PRO A 264 4.85 24.56 -4.56
C PRO A 264 3.30 24.59 -4.44
N ALA A 265 2.63 25.29 -5.34
CA ALA A 265 1.19 25.54 -5.28
C ALA A 265 0.34 24.27 -5.24
N ALA A 266 0.82 23.19 -5.87
CA ALA A 266 0.15 21.89 -5.92
C ALA A 266 0.42 21.02 -4.67
N LEU A 267 1.29 21.43 -3.74
CA LEU A 267 1.65 20.61 -2.58
C LEU A 267 0.41 20.27 -1.74
N GLY A 268 0.20 18.99 -1.51
CA GLY A 268 -0.93 18.45 -0.76
C GLY A 268 -2.25 18.41 -1.52
N ARG A 269 -2.37 19.01 -2.72
CA ARG A 269 -3.60 19.01 -3.55
C ARG A 269 -3.73 17.69 -4.31
N TYR A 270 -4.92 17.49 -4.89
CA TYR A 270 -5.27 16.32 -5.70
C TYR A 270 -5.24 15.00 -4.92
N LEU A 271 -5.45 15.07 -3.60
CA LEU A 271 -5.59 13.87 -2.79
C LEU A 271 -6.67 12.97 -3.37
N ASN A 272 -6.30 11.75 -3.67
CA ASN A 272 -7.21 10.74 -4.18
C ASN A 272 -7.07 9.47 -3.33
N ASP A 273 -8.18 8.75 -3.16
CA ASP A 273 -8.26 7.43 -2.54
C ASP A 273 -9.40 6.67 -3.19
N GLN A 274 -9.23 5.39 -3.39
CA GLN A 274 -10.23 4.59 -4.10
C GLN A 274 -11.41 4.24 -3.17
N PRO A 275 -12.66 4.62 -3.49
CA PRO A 275 -13.82 4.07 -2.80
C PRO A 275 -13.80 2.54 -2.90
N GLN A 276 -13.94 1.85 -1.78
CA GLN A 276 -13.89 0.40 -1.72
C GLN A 276 -15.23 -0.18 -1.27
N ILE A 277 -15.83 -1.01 -2.11
CA ILE A 277 -17.06 -1.74 -1.83
C ILE A 277 -16.70 -3.18 -1.49
N VAL A 278 -17.24 -3.68 -0.38
CA VAL A 278 -16.97 -5.03 0.10
C VAL A 278 -18.23 -5.83 0.30
N HIS A 279 -18.08 -7.16 0.17
CA HIS A 279 -19.10 -8.16 0.46
C HIS A 279 -18.42 -9.49 0.78
N ALA A 280 -19.15 -10.42 1.38
CA ALA A 280 -18.70 -11.78 1.59
C ALA A 280 -19.79 -12.77 1.20
N VAL A 281 -19.37 -13.90 0.65
CA VAL A 281 -20.27 -15.00 0.29
C VAL A 281 -19.68 -16.34 0.73
N ARG A 282 -20.54 -17.34 0.93
CA ARG A 282 -20.17 -18.73 1.15
C ARG A 282 -20.43 -19.53 -0.13
N LEU A 283 -19.42 -20.29 -0.55
CA LEU A 283 -19.60 -21.22 -1.68
C LEU A 283 -20.67 -22.27 -1.36
N PRO A 284 -21.44 -22.72 -2.38
CA PRO A 284 -22.49 -23.74 -2.17
C PRO A 284 -21.93 -25.07 -1.68
N ASP A 285 -22.73 -25.80 -0.91
CA ASP A 285 -22.32 -27.06 -0.29
C ASP A 285 -21.97 -28.14 -1.31
N ASP A 286 -22.58 -28.15 -2.51
CA ASP A 286 -22.26 -29.08 -3.59
C ASP A 286 -20.85 -28.85 -4.17
N VAL A 287 -20.33 -27.62 -4.08
CA VAL A 287 -18.95 -27.29 -4.43
C VAL A 287 -17.99 -27.70 -3.33
N VAL A 288 -18.35 -27.40 -2.08
CA VAL A 288 -17.49 -27.61 -0.90
C VAL A 288 -17.42 -29.09 -0.51
N ALA A 289 -18.49 -29.87 -0.75
CA ALA A 289 -18.54 -31.29 -0.41
C ALA A 289 -17.70 -32.22 -1.30
N THR A 290 -17.23 -31.73 -2.44
CA THR A 290 -16.44 -32.53 -3.39
C THR A 290 -14.96 -32.69 -3.00
N ASP A 291 -14.49 -31.95 -1.99
CA ASP A 291 -13.08 -32.00 -1.56
C ASP A 291 -12.98 -32.48 -0.09
N ASP A 292 -12.87 -33.82 0.09
CA ASP A 292 -12.69 -34.44 1.39
C ASP A 292 -11.30 -34.23 2.02
N SER A 293 -10.38 -33.59 1.30
CA SER A 293 -8.97 -33.47 1.72
C SER A 293 -8.70 -32.30 2.67
N VAL A 294 -9.66 -31.39 2.88
CA VAL A 294 -9.46 -30.12 3.59
C VAL A 294 -10.14 -30.14 4.96
N THR A 295 -9.36 -30.33 6.02
CA THR A 295 -9.83 -30.16 7.41
C THR A 295 -9.52 -28.73 7.87
N GLY A 296 -10.53 -27.91 8.12
CA GLY A 296 -10.41 -26.50 8.39
C GLY A 296 -10.49 -26.09 9.87
N ARG A 297 -9.93 -24.93 10.17
CA ARG A 297 -10.09 -24.20 11.43
C ARG A 297 -11.34 -23.32 11.38
N THR A 298 -12.09 -23.30 12.46
CA THR A 298 -13.46 -22.77 12.50
C THR A 298 -13.60 -21.28 12.80
N ARG A 299 -12.54 -20.51 13.07
CA ARG A 299 -12.63 -19.04 13.31
C ARG A 299 -11.27 -18.36 13.30
N ALA A 300 -11.19 -17.13 12.80
CA ALA A 300 -10.13 -16.21 13.20
C ALA A 300 -10.43 -15.80 14.66
N GLU A 301 -9.54 -16.14 15.58
CA GLU A 301 -9.60 -15.63 16.95
C GLU A 301 -9.44 -14.11 16.94
N ASP A 302 -10.06 -13.42 17.89
CA ASP A 302 -10.23 -11.96 17.94
C ASP A 302 -9.03 -11.15 17.41
N GLY A 303 -9.19 -10.56 16.21
CA GLY A 303 -8.24 -9.64 15.60
C GLY A 303 -7.05 -10.28 14.87
N GLY A 304 -7.08 -11.58 14.58
CA GLY A 304 -6.07 -12.25 13.77
C GLY A 304 -6.27 -12.02 12.26
N ILE A 305 -5.18 -12.11 11.49
CA ILE A 305 -5.24 -12.11 10.03
C ILE A 305 -6.03 -13.34 9.59
N VAL A 306 -7.08 -13.14 8.80
CA VAL A 306 -7.76 -14.26 8.15
C VAL A 306 -6.82 -14.81 7.07
N PRO A 307 -6.36 -16.08 7.17
CA PRO A 307 -5.49 -16.66 6.16
C PRO A 307 -6.18 -16.65 4.79
N GLN A 308 -5.41 -16.35 3.76
CA GLN A 308 -5.86 -16.38 2.36
C GLN A 308 -5.40 -17.69 1.73
N SER A 309 -6.33 -18.42 1.12
CA SER A 309 -6.04 -19.64 0.37
C SER A 309 -6.15 -19.49 -1.13
N GLY A 310 -6.60 -18.33 -1.62
CA GLY A 310 -6.67 -18.02 -3.04
C GLY A 310 -7.06 -16.58 -3.30
N VAL A 311 -6.58 -16.00 -4.40
CA VAL A 311 -6.97 -14.65 -4.85
C VAL A 311 -7.20 -14.65 -6.35
N SER A 312 -8.38 -14.24 -6.76
CA SER A 312 -8.74 -14.03 -8.17
C SER A 312 -8.94 -12.54 -8.47
N TRP A 313 -8.76 -12.18 -9.72
CA TRP A 313 -8.82 -10.82 -10.22
C TRP A 313 -9.92 -10.67 -11.26
N VAL A 314 -10.79 -9.67 -11.09
CA VAL A 314 -11.70 -9.18 -12.14
C VAL A 314 -11.13 -7.85 -12.62
N PRO A 315 -10.45 -7.80 -13.76
CA PRO A 315 -9.77 -6.60 -14.24
C PRO A 315 -10.73 -5.46 -14.58
N PHE A 316 -10.21 -4.23 -14.44
CA PHE A 316 -10.85 -3.03 -14.97
C PHE A 316 -11.07 -3.12 -16.50
N THR A 317 -12.20 -2.62 -16.97
CA THR A 317 -12.45 -2.29 -18.39
C THR A 317 -13.34 -1.05 -18.47
N ALA A 318 -13.38 -0.36 -19.60
CA ALA A 318 -14.26 0.80 -19.76
C ALA A 318 -15.75 0.47 -19.55
N ALA A 319 -16.17 -0.76 -19.90
CA ALA A 319 -17.55 -1.23 -19.68
C ALA A 319 -17.82 -1.70 -18.23
N HIS A 320 -16.78 -2.00 -17.48
CA HIS A 320 -16.83 -2.40 -16.07
C HIS A 320 -15.70 -1.66 -15.36
N PRO A 321 -15.92 -0.36 -15.01
CA PRO A 321 -14.86 0.54 -14.57
C PRO A 321 -14.49 0.32 -13.09
N PHE A 322 -14.30 -0.94 -12.71
CA PHE A 322 -13.97 -1.36 -11.36
C PHE A 322 -12.85 -2.39 -11.39
N HIS A 323 -12.04 -2.35 -10.37
CA HIS A 323 -11.00 -3.32 -10.11
C HIS A 323 -11.48 -4.28 -9.02
N GLY A 324 -11.71 -5.55 -9.37
CA GLY A 324 -12.24 -6.54 -8.45
C GLY A 324 -11.16 -7.47 -7.88
N GLN A 325 -11.00 -7.48 -6.57
CA GLN A 325 -10.20 -8.45 -5.83
C GLN A 325 -11.13 -9.45 -5.16
N VAL A 326 -10.94 -10.73 -5.43
CA VAL A 326 -11.76 -11.83 -4.93
C VAL A 326 -10.86 -12.76 -4.12
N MET A 327 -11.02 -12.73 -2.80
CA MET A 327 -10.18 -13.47 -1.86
C MET A 327 -10.89 -14.68 -1.31
N GLN A 328 -10.31 -15.86 -1.46
CA GLN A 328 -10.74 -17.05 -0.73
C GLN A 328 -10.11 -17.02 0.65
N LEU A 329 -10.91 -17.19 1.68
CA LEU A 329 -10.55 -17.03 3.08
C LEU A 329 -10.69 -18.36 3.81
N ASP A 330 -9.81 -18.62 4.75
CA ASP A 330 -9.83 -19.83 5.58
C ASP A 330 -10.63 -19.64 6.86
N ALA A 331 -11.19 -18.44 7.08
CA ALA A 331 -12.11 -18.13 8.14
C ALA A 331 -13.10 -17.05 7.67
N SER A 332 -14.25 -16.95 8.31
CA SER A 332 -15.23 -15.92 7.98
C SER A 332 -14.81 -14.54 8.52
N PRO A 333 -14.90 -13.47 7.73
CA PRO A 333 -14.69 -12.10 8.19
C PRO A 333 -15.88 -11.55 9.02
N VAL A 334 -17.00 -12.27 9.03
CA VAL A 334 -18.21 -11.94 9.78
C VAL A 334 -18.57 -13.08 10.72
N ALA A 335 -19.31 -12.76 11.80
CA ALA A 335 -19.80 -13.78 12.70
C ALA A 335 -20.75 -14.74 11.97
N LEU A 336 -20.51 -16.05 12.11
CA LEU A 336 -21.38 -17.12 11.62
C LEU A 336 -22.10 -17.76 12.81
N ALA A 337 -23.20 -18.48 12.53
CA ALA A 337 -23.82 -19.34 13.54
C ALA A 337 -22.84 -20.44 13.96
N ASP A 338 -22.88 -20.87 15.23
CA ASP A 338 -21.97 -21.87 15.81
C ASP A 338 -21.98 -23.23 15.07
N GLU A 339 -23.02 -23.48 14.30
CA GLU A 339 -23.26 -24.71 13.53
C GLU A 339 -22.57 -24.70 12.16
N ASP A 340 -22.08 -23.53 11.70
CA ASP A 340 -21.48 -23.33 10.38
C ASP A 340 -19.99 -23.68 10.39
N ALA A 341 -19.65 -24.90 10.04
CA ALA A 341 -18.26 -25.27 9.78
C ALA A 341 -17.73 -24.49 8.55
N VAL A 342 -16.65 -23.74 8.72
CA VAL A 342 -15.95 -23.08 7.63
C VAL A 342 -14.83 -23.99 7.13
N ARG A 343 -14.89 -24.41 5.86
CA ARG A 343 -13.75 -25.07 5.20
C ARG A 343 -12.81 -24.01 4.63
N PRO A 344 -11.49 -24.17 4.71
CA PRO A 344 -10.54 -23.25 4.09
C PRO A 344 -10.88 -22.98 2.63
N GLY A 345 -10.92 -21.70 2.24
CA GLY A 345 -11.27 -21.26 0.90
C GLY A 345 -12.76 -21.28 0.54
N SER A 346 -13.65 -21.74 1.42
CA SER A 346 -15.10 -21.77 1.17
C SER A 346 -15.79 -20.42 1.38
N ILE A 347 -15.17 -19.52 2.13
CA ILE A 347 -15.62 -18.14 2.28
C ILE A 347 -14.90 -17.28 1.26
N VAL A 348 -15.66 -16.48 0.52
CA VAL A 348 -15.11 -15.60 -0.51
C VAL A 348 -15.41 -14.16 -0.17
N GLY A 349 -14.36 -13.39 0.12
CA GLY A 349 -14.40 -11.95 0.29
C GLY A 349 -14.30 -11.26 -1.07
N LEU A 350 -15.17 -10.32 -1.32
CA LEU A 350 -15.25 -9.51 -2.53
C LEU A 350 -14.88 -8.08 -2.18
N GLY A 351 -13.93 -7.48 -2.90
CA GLY A 351 -13.53 -6.10 -2.78
C GLY A 351 -13.45 -5.44 -4.15
N TRP A 352 -14.31 -4.46 -4.42
CA TRP A 352 -14.28 -3.66 -5.63
C TRP A 352 -13.79 -2.26 -5.34
N PHE A 353 -12.83 -1.81 -6.13
CA PHE A 353 -12.27 -0.47 -6.06
C PHE A 353 -12.81 0.36 -7.22
N CYS A 354 -13.26 1.57 -6.92
CA CYS A 354 -13.75 2.54 -7.89
C CYS A 354 -12.72 3.63 -8.14
N ALA A 355 -12.68 4.15 -9.35
CA ALA A 355 -12.01 5.41 -9.62
C ALA A 355 -12.77 6.54 -8.91
N LYS A 356 -12.03 7.56 -8.44
CA LYS A 356 -12.57 8.80 -7.90
C LYS A 356 -12.16 9.98 -8.77
N ASP A 357 -13.03 10.95 -8.94
CA ASP A 357 -12.71 12.19 -9.66
C ASP A 357 -11.51 12.89 -9.00
N ILE A 358 -10.59 13.36 -9.82
CA ILE A 358 -9.38 14.07 -9.38
C ILE A 358 -9.68 15.56 -9.33
N THR A 359 -9.70 16.15 -8.12
CA THR A 359 -9.97 17.57 -7.90
C THR A 359 -8.87 18.20 -7.04
N ALA A 360 -8.55 19.46 -7.28
CA ALA A 360 -7.55 20.19 -6.50
C ALA A 360 -8.05 20.58 -5.10
N GLU A 361 -9.37 20.55 -4.90
CA GLU A 361 -10.05 20.81 -3.63
C GLU A 361 -9.84 19.68 -2.64
N ASP A 362 -9.76 18.42 -3.12
CA ASP A 362 -9.37 17.29 -2.32
C ASP A 362 -7.88 17.41 -2.01
N ARG A 363 -7.54 17.58 -0.74
CA ARG A 363 -6.17 17.93 -0.35
C ARG A 363 -5.87 17.66 1.10
N VAL A 364 -4.60 17.58 1.41
CA VAL A 364 -4.06 17.78 2.75
C VAL A 364 -3.52 19.19 2.89
N THR A 365 -3.73 19.78 4.06
CA THR A 365 -3.16 21.08 4.46
C THR A 365 -2.38 20.91 5.75
N PHE A 366 -1.48 21.84 6.04
CA PHE A 366 -0.55 21.72 7.15
C PHE A 366 -0.62 22.99 8.00
N SER A 367 -0.66 22.82 9.33
CA SER A 367 -0.66 23.94 10.25
C SER A 367 0.76 24.50 10.41
N ASP A 368 0.88 25.82 10.40
CA ASP A 368 2.14 26.50 10.73
C ASP A 368 2.30 26.71 12.26
N THR A 369 1.28 26.43 13.06
CA THR A 369 1.27 26.73 14.49
C THR A 369 0.95 25.55 15.40
N VAL A 370 0.28 24.50 14.86
CA VAL A 370 -0.08 23.29 15.60
C VAL A 370 0.74 22.13 15.08
N THR A 371 1.21 21.31 15.98
CA THR A 371 2.00 20.12 15.65
C THR A 371 1.29 18.84 16.05
N ASP A 372 1.54 17.77 15.32
CA ASP A 372 1.13 16.42 15.68
C ASP A 372 1.97 15.83 16.83
N ALA A 373 1.69 14.60 17.22
CA ALA A 373 2.41 13.93 18.32
C ALA A 373 3.90 13.68 18.04
N PHE A 374 4.33 13.82 16.79
CA PHE A 374 5.76 13.76 16.41
C PHE A 374 6.40 15.14 16.35
N GLY A 375 5.67 16.22 16.64
CA GLY A 375 6.14 17.59 16.50
C GLY A 375 6.22 18.09 15.06
N MET A 376 5.61 17.38 14.12
CA MET A 376 5.49 17.79 12.72
C MET A 376 4.23 18.67 12.52
N PRO A 377 4.18 19.54 11.49
CA PRO A 377 2.98 20.32 11.19
C PRO A 377 1.73 19.44 11.16
N GLU A 378 0.69 19.79 11.94
CA GLU A 378 -0.55 19.00 11.97
C GLU A 378 -1.19 18.94 10.59
N ILE A 379 -1.64 17.73 10.19
CA ILE A 379 -2.31 17.46 8.91
C ILE A 379 -3.82 17.64 9.09
N ALA A 380 -4.43 18.48 8.25
CA ALA A 380 -5.87 18.51 8.04
C ALA A 380 -6.20 18.01 6.64
N VAL A 381 -7.27 17.22 6.52
CA VAL A 381 -7.70 16.62 5.25
C VAL A 381 -9.00 17.29 4.81
N HIS A 382 -9.11 17.57 3.51
CA HIS A 382 -10.32 17.98 2.81
C HIS A 382 -10.57 16.95 1.72
N TYR A 383 -11.67 16.22 1.81
CA TYR A 383 -11.97 15.11 0.90
C TYR A 383 -13.48 14.89 0.79
N ARG A 384 -13.99 14.76 -0.42
CA ARG A 384 -15.41 14.53 -0.66
C ARG A 384 -15.64 13.73 -1.93
N TYR A 385 -16.71 12.99 -1.96
CA TYR A 385 -17.20 12.36 -3.18
C TYR A 385 -18.02 13.36 -4.01
N THR A 386 -17.81 13.35 -5.33
CA THR A 386 -18.66 14.04 -6.29
C THR A 386 -19.91 13.20 -6.60
N ASP A 387 -20.91 13.79 -7.29
CA ASP A 387 -22.07 13.01 -7.74
C ASP A 387 -21.66 11.85 -8.66
N ARG A 388 -20.64 12.05 -9.51
CA ARG A 388 -20.09 11.01 -10.36
C ARG A 388 -19.42 9.89 -9.57
N ASP A 389 -18.72 10.22 -8.47
CA ASP A 389 -18.16 9.22 -7.57
C ASP A 389 -19.27 8.39 -6.92
N LEU A 390 -20.35 9.03 -6.49
CA LEU A 390 -21.50 8.36 -5.88
C LEU A 390 -22.20 7.41 -6.89
N ASP A 391 -22.36 7.84 -8.13
CA ASP A 391 -22.89 6.99 -9.22
C ASP A 391 -21.97 5.77 -9.47
N SER A 392 -20.64 5.97 -9.46
CA SER A 392 -19.66 4.89 -9.60
C SER A 392 -19.74 3.91 -8.43
N ILE A 393 -19.87 4.39 -7.19
CA ILE A 393 -20.04 3.57 -5.99
C ILE A 393 -21.29 2.71 -6.09
N GLU A 394 -22.44 3.27 -6.50
CA GLU A 394 -23.68 2.51 -6.69
C GLU A 394 -23.56 1.48 -7.82
N GLY A 395 -22.84 1.81 -8.88
CA GLY A 395 -22.50 0.85 -9.93
C GLY A 395 -21.64 -0.32 -9.42
N ALA A 396 -20.66 -0.03 -8.58
CA ALA A 396 -19.80 -1.05 -7.98
C ALA A 396 -20.56 -1.94 -7.00
N LYS A 397 -21.47 -1.40 -6.19
CA LYS A 397 -22.34 -2.22 -5.30
C LYS A 397 -23.14 -3.25 -6.10
N LYS A 398 -23.69 -2.85 -7.25
CA LYS A 398 -24.41 -3.77 -8.14
C LYS A 398 -23.46 -4.85 -8.68
N ALA A 399 -22.28 -4.48 -9.15
CA ALA A 399 -21.30 -5.42 -9.68
C ALA A 399 -20.80 -6.41 -8.62
N VAL A 400 -20.60 -5.97 -7.38
CA VAL A 400 -20.24 -6.85 -6.24
C VAL A 400 -21.38 -7.80 -5.90
N ALA A 401 -22.63 -7.33 -5.90
CA ALA A 401 -23.80 -8.17 -5.67
C ALA A 401 -23.94 -9.25 -6.76
N GLU A 402 -23.70 -8.90 -8.02
CA GLU A 402 -23.70 -9.83 -9.15
C GLU A 402 -22.57 -10.88 -9.04
N ALA A 403 -21.38 -10.46 -8.63
CA ALA A 403 -20.28 -11.38 -8.35
C ALA A 403 -20.63 -12.33 -7.21
N GLY A 404 -21.20 -11.81 -6.13
CA GLY A 404 -21.66 -12.60 -4.99
C GLY A 404 -22.71 -13.63 -5.38
N ALA A 405 -23.73 -13.22 -6.12
CA ALA A 405 -24.79 -14.11 -6.61
C ALA A 405 -24.26 -15.22 -7.55
N ALA A 406 -23.23 -14.95 -8.34
CA ALA A 406 -22.58 -15.95 -9.18
C ALA A 406 -21.79 -16.98 -8.38
N LEU A 407 -21.26 -16.59 -7.21
CA LEU A 407 -20.38 -17.44 -6.39
C LEU A 407 -21.15 -18.28 -5.38
N GLY A 408 -22.12 -17.72 -4.68
CA GLY A 408 -22.79 -18.48 -3.63
C GLY A 408 -23.79 -17.69 -2.79
N THR A 409 -23.93 -18.09 -1.52
CA THR A 409 -24.87 -17.48 -0.59
C THR A 409 -24.23 -16.28 0.11
N PRO A 410 -24.85 -15.10 0.11
CA PRO A 410 -24.35 -13.93 0.83
C PRO A 410 -24.20 -14.20 2.33
N LEU A 411 -23.11 -13.67 2.89
CA LEU A 411 -22.88 -13.57 4.33
C LEU A 411 -23.10 -12.10 4.74
N GLY A 412 -24.11 -11.87 5.57
CA GLY A 412 -24.57 -10.51 5.89
C GLY A 412 -25.60 -9.97 4.88
N GLU A 413 -25.91 -8.67 4.97
CA GLU A 413 -27.01 -8.06 4.21
C GLU A 413 -26.64 -7.80 2.75
N ALA A 414 -26.12 -6.64 2.44
CA ALA A 414 -25.82 -6.19 1.08
C ALA A 414 -24.36 -5.71 0.97
N PRO A 415 -23.80 -5.62 -0.26
CA PRO A 415 -22.53 -4.94 -0.46
C PRO A 415 -22.56 -3.51 0.09
N PHE A 416 -21.51 -3.11 0.80
CA PHE A 416 -21.43 -1.80 1.41
C PHE A 416 -20.11 -1.08 1.12
N LEU A 417 -20.17 0.24 1.13
CA LEU A 417 -19.01 1.11 1.02
C LEU A 417 -18.28 1.14 2.36
N LEU A 418 -16.98 0.86 2.35
CA LEU A 418 -16.12 1.10 3.50
C LEU A 418 -15.99 2.62 3.76
N PRO A 419 -15.72 3.03 5.01
CA PRO A 419 -15.45 4.44 5.30
C PRO A 419 -14.33 4.99 4.42
N ALA A 420 -14.44 6.26 4.01
CA ALA A 420 -13.43 6.91 3.18
C ALA A 420 -12.03 6.83 3.84
N GLY A 421 -11.02 6.51 3.06
CA GLY A 421 -9.66 6.25 3.52
C GLY A 421 -9.34 4.77 3.80
N SER A 422 -10.34 3.88 3.76
CA SER A 422 -10.13 2.45 4.08
C SER A 422 -9.30 1.69 3.04
N SER A 423 -9.24 2.15 1.79
CA SER A 423 -8.43 1.49 0.78
C SER A 423 -6.93 1.63 1.07
N LEU A 424 -6.53 2.70 1.76
CA LEU A 424 -5.14 3.06 2.07
C LEU A 424 -4.30 3.29 0.79
N HIS A 425 -4.94 3.63 -0.32
CA HIS A 425 -4.30 3.84 -1.63
C HIS A 425 -4.16 5.34 -1.96
N TYR A 426 -3.83 6.16 -0.97
CA TYR A 426 -3.71 7.62 -1.14
C TYR A 426 -2.74 8.00 -2.23
N GLN A 427 -3.14 8.98 -3.07
CA GLN A 427 -2.42 9.42 -4.26
C GLN A 427 -2.48 10.96 -4.39
N GLY A 428 -1.69 11.52 -5.32
CA GLY A 428 -1.86 12.87 -5.86
C GLY A 428 -1.17 14.00 -5.11
N THR A 429 -0.91 13.88 -3.83
CA THR A 429 -0.52 14.98 -2.94
C THR A 429 0.87 15.60 -3.23
N THR A 430 1.68 14.91 -4.01
CA THR A 430 2.97 15.38 -4.55
C THR A 430 3.07 15.13 -6.06
N ARG A 431 1.95 15.28 -6.74
CA ARG A 431 1.67 14.94 -8.13
C ARG A 431 2.77 15.37 -9.09
N MET A 432 3.12 14.49 -10.04
CA MET A 432 4.04 14.81 -11.13
C MET A 432 3.37 15.54 -12.29
N GLY A 433 4.15 16.26 -13.06
CA GLY A 433 3.71 16.93 -14.29
C GLY A 433 4.82 17.02 -15.32
N ALA A 434 4.45 17.21 -16.58
CA ALA A 434 5.40 17.38 -17.67
C ALA A 434 6.06 18.78 -17.68
N VAL A 435 5.38 19.78 -17.09
CA VAL A 435 5.82 21.17 -17.02
C VAL A 435 5.50 21.76 -15.65
N ASP A 436 6.29 22.76 -15.23
CA ASP A 436 6.04 23.52 -13.99
C ASP A 436 5.01 24.64 -14.26
N ASP A 437 3.74 24.29 -14.25
CA ASP A 437 2.60 25.21 -14.45
C ASP A 437 1.84 25.50 -13.15
N GLY A 438 2.36 25.04 -12.01
CA GLY A 438 1.73 25.18 -10.70
C GLY A 438 0.70 24.09 -10.36
N THR A 439 0.45 23.13 -11.27
CA THR A 439 -0.48 21.99 -11.03
C THR A 439 0.23 20.72 -10.58
N SER A 440 1.56 20.73 -10.48
CA SER A 440 2.40 19.62 -10.04
C SER A 440 3.46 20.05 -9.03
N VAL A 441 3.97 19.09 -8.27
CA VAL A 441 5.04 19.27 -7.27
C VAL A 441 6.40 18.86 -7.83
N CYS A 442 6.41 17.90 -8.74
CA CYS A 442 7.63 17.35 -9.33
C CYS A 442 7.46 17.11 -10.84
N ASP A 443 8.59 16.89 -11.53
CA ASP A 443 8.59 16.47 -12.92
C ASP A 443 8.29 14.96 -13.08
N THR A 444 8.27 14.47 -14.32
CA THR A 444 8.01 13.07 -14.65
C THR A 444 9.14 12.10 -14.22
N PHE A 445 10.23 12.61 -13.68
CA PHE A 445 11.30 11.87 -13.02
C PHE A 445 11.25 12.03 -11.50
N SER A 446 10.14 12.51 -10.96
CA SER A 446 9.91 12.77 -9.53
C SER A 446 10.87 13.81 -8.91
N ARG A 447 11.56 14.62 -9.70
CA ARG A 447 12.41 15.70 -9.19
C ARG A 447 11.52 16.89 -8.79
N VAL A 448 11.64 17.32 -7.54
CA VAL A 448 10.87 18.46 -7.03
C VAL A 448 11.28 19.74 -7.79
N TRP A 449 10.27 20.46 -8.28
CA TRP A 449 10.48 21.70 -9.02
C TRP A 449 11.35 22.70 -8.23
N ASN A 450 12.23 23.36 -8.92
CA ASN A 450 13.11 24.40 -8.37
C ASN A 450 14.02 23.96 -7.19
N THR A 451 14.18 22.64 -6.97
CA THR A 451 15.03 22.12 -5.88
C THR A 451 15.96 21.03 -6.41
N ARG A 452 17.23 21.35 -6.59
CA ARG A 452 18.24 20.40 -7.04
C ARG A 452 18.59 19.41 -5.94
N GLY A 453 18.67 18.12 -6.29
CA GLY A 453 19.03 17.05 -5.36
C GLY A 453 17.85 16.56 -4.49
N LEU A 454 16.61 16.92 -4.84
CA LEU A 454 15.41 16.46 -4.13
C LEU A 454 14.45 15.71 -5.05
N TRP A 455 14.05 14.54 -4.62
CA TRP A 455 13.02 13.72 -5.24
C TRP A 455 11.89 13.42 -4.24
N VAL A 456 10.70 13.25 -4.75
CA VAL A 456 9.54 12.71 -4.02
C VAL A 456 9.16 11.37 -4.63
N ALA A 457 8.65 10.44 -3.82
CA ALA A 457 8.37 9.09 -4.28
C ALA A 457 7.17 8.47 -3.55
N GLY A 458 6.55 7.47 -4.17
CA GLY A 458 5.33 6.82 -3.69
C GLY A 458 4.11 7.24 -4.48
N ASN A 459 2.94 6.72 -4.09
CA ASN A 459 1.67 7.01 -4.78
C ASN A 459 1.31 8.51 -4.81
N GLY A 460 1.89 9.32 -3.93
CA GLY A 460 1.67 10.76 -3.93
C GLY A 460 2.04 11.46 -5.25
N VAL A 461 2.88 10.84 -6.09
CA VAL A 461 3.32 11.42 -7.37
C VAL A 461 2.39 11.13 -8.56
N ILE A 462 1.41 10.23 -8.38
CA ILE A 462 0.46 9.78 -9.42
C ILE A 462 -0.74 10.73 -9.51
#